data_782e15be59ac191e447c8df86a7133e1
#
_entry.id   782e15be59ac191e447c8df86a7133e1
#
_cell.length_a   1.000
_cell.length_b   1.000
_cell.length_c   1.000
_cell.angle_alpha   90.00
_cell.angle_beta   90.00
_cell.angle_gamma   90.00
#
_symmetry.space_group_name_H-M   'P 1'
#
loop_
_entity.id
_entity.type
_entity.pdbx_description
1 polymer ?
#
loop_
_entity_poly.entity_id
_entity_poly.type
_entity_poly.pdbx_seq_one_letter_code
_entity_poly.pdbx_strand_id
1 'polypeptide(L)'
;MDVLYFAWVRERIGLPRESIETEAATVADLVAELRAREDRYDLAFSDLSALRVAVDQRLTDFGASIEGAREVAFFPPMTGG
;
A
#
# COMPACT_ATOMS: atom_id res chain seq x y z
N MET A 1 -11.48 -4.06 -3.76
CA MET A 1 -10.36 -3.19 -4.14
C MET A 1 -9.09 -4.02 -4.25
N ASP A 2 -8.33 -3.82 -5.29
CA ASP A 2 -7.05 -4.51 -5.45
C ASP A 2 -5.92 -3.71 -4.81
N VAL A 3 -5.07 -4.39 -4.07
CA VAL A 3 -3.86 -3.81 -3.51
C VAL A 3 -2.67 -4.48 -4.18
N LEU A 4 -1.79 -3.69 -4.76
CA LEU A 4 -0.63 -4.16 -5.52
C LEU A 4 0.64 -3.82 -4.76
N TYR A 5 1.58 -4.76 -4.76
CA TYR A 5 2.87 -4.62 -4.08
C TYR A 5 4.00 -4.80 -5.09
N PHE A 6 4.98 -3.92 -5.05
CA PHE A 6 6.09 -3.94 -6.00
C PHE A 6 7.44 -4.01 -5.27
N ALA A 7 8.43 -4.53 -5.97
CA ALA A 7 9.83 -4.59 -5.52
C ALA A 7 9.95 -5.22 -4.14
N TRP A 8 10.70 -4.60 -3.22
CA TRP A 8 10.92 -5.20 -1.91
C TRP A 8 9.65 -5.29 -1.06
N VAL A 9 8.65 -4.45 -1.32
CA VAL A 9 7.35 -4.54 -0.64
C VAL A 9 6.70 -5.88 -0.96
N ARG A 10 6.69 -6.26 -2.23
CA ARG A 10 6.16 -7.54 -2.67
C ARG A 10 6.92 -8.71 -2.03
N GLU A 11 8.24 -8.60 -1.95
CA GLU A 11 9.06 -9.65 -1.37
C GLU A 11 8.77 -9.85 0.12
N ARG A 12 8.58 -8.77 0.86
CA ARG A 12 8.30 -8.84 2.29
C ARG A 12 6.90 -9.35 2.58
N ILE A 13 5.92 -8.93 1.80
CA ILE A 13 4.54 -9.35 1.98
C ILE A 13 4.33 -10.77 1.42
N GLY A 14 5.05 -11.10 0.35
CA GLY A 14 4.99 -12.44 -0.24
C GLY A 14 3.92 -12.60 -1.31
N LEU A 15 3.27 -11.50 -1.71
CA LEU A 15 2.22 -11.49 -2.73
C LEU A 15 2.46 -10.34 -3.69
N PRO A 16 2.20 -10.52 -5.00
CA PRO A 16 2.25 -9.41 -5.95
C PRO A 16 1.01 -8.52 -5.87
N ARG A 17 -0.11 -9.09 -5.51
CA ARG A 17 -1.37 -8.36 -5.37
C ARG A 17 -2.38 -9.20 -4.59
N GLU A 18 -3.38 -8.53 -4.05
CA GLU A 18 -4.49 -9.21 -3.40
C GLU A 18 -5.73 -8.33 -3.47
N SER A 19 -6.89 -8.98 -3.44
CA SER A 19 -8.16 -8.29 -3.39
C SER A 19 -8.55 -8.16 -1.92
N ILE A 20 -8.85 -6.94 -1.49
CA ILE A 20 -9.17 -6.64 -0.09
C ILE A 20 -10.51 -5.93 -0.02
N GLU A 21 -11.36 -6.39 0.89
CA GLU A 21 -12.55 -5.65 1.28
C GLU A 21 -12.18 -4.78 2.46
N THR A 22 -12.42 -3.47 2.34
CA THR A 22 -12.06 -2.52 3.38
C THR A 22 -13.05 -1.36 3.41
N GLU A 23 -13.23 -0.81 4.60
CA GLU A 23 -13.99 0.42 4.79
C GLU A 23 -13.05 1.59 5.11
N ALA A 24 -11.75 1.41 4.93
CA ALA A 24 -10.78 2.47 5.16
C ALA A 24 -11.09 3.68 4.28
N ALA A 25 -11.01 4.86 4.86
CA ALA A 25 -11.31 6.11 4.15
C ALA A 25 -10.09 6.66 3.42
N THR A 26 -8.90 6.41 3.93
CA THR A 26 -7.65 6.91 3.38
C THR A 26 -6.64 5.79 3.21
N VAL A 27 -5.56 6.09 2.45
CA VAL A 27 -4.44 5.15 2.33
C VAL A 27 -3.84 4.83 3.70
N ALA A 28 -3.68 5.84 4.56
CA ALA A 28 -3.12 5.62 5.90
C ALA A 28 -3.99 4.66 6.72
N ASP A 29 -5.30 4.77 6.62
CA ASP A 29 -6.22 3.86 7.31
C ASP A 29 -6.09 2.44 6.78
N LEU A 30 -5.94 2.29 5.47
CA LEU A 30 -5.71 0.99 4.84
C LEU A 30 -4.40 0.37 5.34
N VAL A 31 -3.34 1.16 5.40
CA VAL A 31 -2.04 0.70 5.90
C VAL A 31 -2.17 0.22 7.35
N ALA A 32 -2.86 0.99 8.20
CA ALA A 32 -3.07 0.60 9.59
C ALA A 32 -3.83 -0.73 9.69
N GLU A 33 -4.83 -0.92 8.85
CA GLU A 33 -5.61 -2.14 8.79
C GLU A 33 -4.74 -3.34 8.37
N LEU A 34 -3.91 -3.17 7.34
CA LEU A 34 -3.00 -4.21 6.88
C LEU A 34 -1.97 -4.58 7.95
N ARG A 35 -1.38 -3.57 8.61
CA ARG A 35 -0.39 -3.80 9.66
C ARG A 35 -0.94 -4.61 10.82
N ALA A 36 -2.23 -4.47 11.10
CA ALA A 36 -2.89 -5.20 12.17
C ALA A 36 -3.21 -6.65 11.80
N ARG A 37 -3.11 -7.02 10.54
CA ARG A 37 -3.46 -8.38 10.08
C ARG A 37 -2.38 -9.40 10.37
N GLU A 38 -1.14 -9.11 10.00
CA GLU A 38 -0.01 -10.04 10.15
C GLU A 38 1.30 -9.26 10.26
N ASP A 39 2.29 -9.88 10.89
CA ASP A 39 3.61 -9.28 11.08
C ASP A 39 4.29 -8.88 9.77
N ARG A 40 4.09 -9.64 8.71
CA ARG A 40 4.70 -9.33 7.41
C ARG A 40 4.25 -7.98 6.87
N TYR A 41 3.00 -7.59 7.10
CA TYR A 41 2.51 -6.25 6.74
C TYR A 41 3.07 -5.20 7.67
N ASP A 42 3.13 -5.49 8.95
CA ASP A 42 3.67 -4.55 9.92
C ASP A 42 5.13 -4.22 9.63
N LEU A 43 5.92 -5.23 9.27
CA LEU A 43 7.31 -5.04 8.88
C LEU A 43 7.44 -4.28 7.56
N ALA A 44 6.65 -4.63 6.55
CA ALA A 44 6.71 -3.98 5.25
C ALA A 44 6.36 -2.49 5.33
N PHE A 45 5.43 -2.13 6.21
CA PHE A 45 4.96 -0.75 6.36
C PHE A 45 5.54 -0.03 7.57
N SER A 46 6.62 -0.53 8.16
CA SER A 46 7.21 0.05 9.36
C SER A 46 7.82 1.43 9.14
N ASP A 47 8.28 1.71 7.93
CA ASP A 47 8.85 3.01 7.57
C ASP A 47 8.16 3.52 6.30
N LEU A 48 7.12 4.33 6.46
CA LEU A 48 6.36 4.85 5.34
C LEU A 48 7.16 5.85 4.50
N SER A 49 8.22 6.43 5.04
CA SER A 49 9.08 7.34 4.27
C SER A 49 9.83 6.61 3.16
N ALA A 50 9.99 5.29 3.30
CA ALA A 50 10.62 4.44 2.29
C ALA A 50 9.63 3.93 1.24
N LEU A 51 8.39 4.42 1.27
CA LEU A 51 7.33 3.95 0.39
C LEU A 51 6.69 5.09 -0.38
N ARG A 52 6.13 4.73 -1.52
CA ARG A 52 5.25 5.59 -2.31
C ARG A 52 3.96 4.85 -2.56
N VAL A 53 2.91 5.60 -2.87
CA VAL A 53 1.59 5.03 -3.11
C VAL A 53 0.94 5.67 -4.33
N ALA A 54 0.23 4.85 -5.09
CA ALA A 54 -0.61 5.32 -6.19
C ALA A 54 -2.02 4.78 -6.00
N VAL A 55 -3.01 5.65 -6.17
CA VAL A 55 -4.43 5.27 -6.11
C VAL A 55 -4.99 5.39 -7.52
N ASP A 56 -5.55 4.30 -8.02
CA ASP A 56 -6.06 4.22 -9.40
C ASP A 56 -5.01 4.74 -10.40
N GLN A 57 -3.76 4.28 -10.22
CA GLN A 57 -2.61 4.60 -11.07
C GLN A 57 -2.15 6.07 -11.02
N ARG A 58 -2.59 6.81 -10.01
CA ARG A 58 -2.15 8.19 -9.80
C ARG A 58 -1.30 8.28 -8.54
N LEU A 59 -0.08 8.78 -8.70
CA LEU A 59 0.81 9.00 -7.56
C LEU A 59 0.15 9.97 -6.59
N THR A 60 0.14 9.61 -5.32
CA THR A 60 -0.48 10.41 -4.28
C THR A 60 0.27 10.22 -2.95
N ASP A 61 -0.35 10.62 -1.85
CA ASP A 61 0.23 10.45 -0.53
C ASP A 61 -0.66 9.59 0.36
N PHE A 62 -0.18 9.29 1.57
CA PHE A 62 -0.89 8.42 2.51
C PHE A 62 -2.16 9.04 3.09
N GLY A 63 -2.32 10.35 2.97
CA GLY A 63 -3.54 11.03 3.42
C GLY A 63 -4.67 11.02 2.39
N ALA A 64 -4.41 10.53 1.18
CA ALA A 64 -5.39 10.56 0.10
C ALA A 64 -6.58 9.66 0.38
N SER A 65 -7.77 10.10 -0.05
CA SER A 65 -8.98 9.30 0.03
C SER A 65 -8.89 8.08 -0.91
N ILE A 66 -9.41 6.95 -0.45
CA ILE A 66 -9.55 5.76 -1.28
C ILE A 66 -11.01 5.37 -1.49
N GLU A 67 -11.94 6.28 -1.20
CA GLU A 67 -13.35 6.03 -1.46
C GLU A 67 -13.57 5.81 -2.96
N GLY A 68 -14.21 4.69 -3.29
CA GLY A 68 -14.48 4.34 -4.68
C GLY A 68 -13.26 3.91 -5.47
N ALA A 69 -12.10 3.83 -4.86
CA ALA A 69 -10.89 3.40 -5.55
C ALA A 69 -10.96 1.92 -5.93
N ARG A 70 -10.42 1.59 -7.08
CA ARG A 70 -10.35 0.21 -7.56
C ARG A 70 -9.02 -0.44 -7.20
N GLU A 71 -7.96 0.38 -7.08
CA GLU A 71 -6.61 -0.11 -6.92
C GLU A 71 -5.77 0.84 -6.07
N VAL A 72 -4.98 0.26 -5.18
CA VAL A 72 -3.95 0.99 -4.43
C VAL A 72 -2.64 0.22 -4.60
N ALA A 73 -1.60 0.90 -5.07
CA ALA A 73 -0.30 0.29 -5.29
C ALA A 73 0.75 0.88 -4.35
N PHE A 74 1.54 0.00 -3.75
CA PHE A 74 2.65 0.38 -2.88
C PHE A 74 3.96 -0.01 -3.53
N PHE A 75 4.91 0.91 -3.56
CA PHE A 75 6.21 0.70 -4.20
C PHE A 75 7.28 1.57 -3.53
N PRO A 76 8.55 1.21 -3.67
CA PRO A 76 9.63 2.05 -3.14
C PRO A 76 9.81 3.29 -4.00
N PRO A 77 10.42 4.35 -3.45
CA PRO A 77 10.76 5.53 -4.24
C PRO A 77 11.62 5.14 -5.44
N MET A 78 11.33 5.73 -6.57
CA MET A 78 12.20 5.61 -7.73
C MET A 78 13.48 6.41 -7.45
N THR A 79 14.58 5.71 -7.26
CA THR A 79 15.86 6.42 -7.25
C THR A 79 16.12 6.82 -8.68
N GLY A 80 16.06 8.09 -8.96
CA GLY A 80 16.32 8.64 -10.27
C GLY A 80 17.73 8.30 -10.67
N GLY A 81 17.79 7.31 -11.36
CA GLY A 81 18.99 6.81 -11.71
C GLY A 81 19.84 7.08 -12.64
#